data_060480fa82a7088daf59b83005c6b418
#
_entry.id   060480fa82a7088daf59b83005c6b418
#
_cell.length_a   1.000
_cell.length_b   1.000
_cell.length_c   1.000
_cell.angle_alpha   90.00
_cell.angle_beta   90.00
_cell.angle_gamma   90.00
#
_symmetry.space_group_name_H-M   'P 1'
#
loop_
_entity.id
_entity.type
_entity.pdbx_description
1 polymer ?
#
loop_
_entity_poly.entity_id
_entity_poly.type
_entity_poly.pdbx_seq_one_letter_code
_entity_poly.pdbx_strand_id
1 'polypeptide(L)'
;MHEMQKTRPWAILAAGAAIQVLTGLPAAWGVFQRPVMEEYGLSEQGAGYAFGVLIAFFGIGCVIGGFLQDKQGPRFAALWGTGLLCGGFFAAAALPAEKGSAFFGVFSIPAGLGTAFLYPSIQSCAQKWYKLSLIHISEPTRQEANSY
;
A
#
# COMPACT_ATOMS: atom_id res chain seq x y z
N MET A 1 -12.70 -12.40 -29.98
CA MET A 1 -11.24 -12.32 -30.12
C MET A 1 -10.79 -11.07 -29.39
N HIS A 2 -10.48 -11.18 -28.09
CA HIS A 2 -9.90 -10.06 -27.34
C HIS A 2 -8.40 -10.03 -27.66
N GLU A 3 -7.96 -8.95 -28.27
CA GLU A 3 -6.55 -8.61 -28.33
C GLU A 3 -6.00 -8.54 -26.90
N MET A 4 -5.28 -9.56 -26.51
CA MET A 4 -4.46 -9.51 -25.30
C MET A 4 -3.38 -8.46 -25.55
N GLN A 5 -3.61 -7.24 -25.07
CA GLN A 5 -2.62 -6.18 -25.04
C GLN A 5 -1.34 -6.78 -24.47
N LYS A 6 -0.30 -6.77 -25.29
CA LYS A 6 1.05 -7.28 -25.02
C LYS A 6 1.74 -6.37 -23.98
N THR A 7 1.15 -6.29 -22.78
CA THR A 7 1.75 -5.57 -21.65
C THR A 7 3.01 -6.31 -21.25
N ARG A 8 4.14 -5.65 -21.42
CA ARG A 8 5.45 -6.20 -21.08
C ARG A 8 5.46 -6.50 -19.57
N PRO A 9 5.68 -7.74 -19.13
CA PRO A 9 5.54 -8.13 -17.71
C PRO A 9 6.47 -7.33 -16.78
N TRP A 10 7.63 -6.91 -17.28
CA TRP A 10 8.54 -6.09 -16.51
C TRP A 10 8.02 -4.65 -16.26
N ALA A 11 7.18 -4.10 -17.15
CA ALA A 11 6.58 -2.78 -16.95
C ALA A 11 5.57 -2.79 -15.79
N ILE A 12 4.84 -3.89 -15.63
CA ILE A 12 3.93 -4.09 -14.49
C ILE A 12 4.73 -4.19 -13.18
N LEU A 13 5.85 -4.90 -13.23
CA LEU A 13 6.74 -5.01 -12.07
C LEU A 13 7.35 -3.66 -11.70
N ALA A 14 7.85 -2.90 -12.68
CA ALA A 14 8.41 -1.58 -12.45
C ALA A 14 7.36 -0.60 -11.89
N ALA A 15 6.15 -0.61 -12.43
CA ALA A 15 5.04 0.19 -11.91
C ALA A 15 4.67 -0.22 -10.47
N GLY A 16 4.59 -1.53 -10.20
CA GLY A 16 4.35 -2.06 -8.86
C GLY A 16 5.44 -1.65 -7.87
N ALA A 17 6.70 -1.74 -8.27
CA ALA A 17 7.83 -1.31 -7.46
C ALA A 17 7.80 0.20 -7.18
N ALA A 18 7.50 1.03 -8.18
CA ALA A 18 7.35 2.47 -8.01
C ALA A 18 6.24 2.83 -7.00
N ILE A 19 5.07 2.18 -7.11
CA ILE A 19 3.98 2.37 -6.16
C ILE A 19 4.41 1.89 -4.76
N GLN A 20 5.15 0.79 -4.67
CA GLN A 20 5.62 0.25 -3.39
C GLN A 20 6.62 1.19 -2.71
N VAL A 21 7.45 1.90 -3.46
CA VAL A 21 8.32 2.97 -2.92
C VAL A 21 7.48 4.11 -2.34
N LEU A 22 6.42 4.53 -3.04
CA LEU A 22 5.51 5.58 -2.55
C LEU A 22 4.73 5.13 -1.31
N THR A 23 4.28 3.88 -1.25
CA THR A 23 3.61 3.33 -0.06
C THR A 23 4.57 3.12 1.12
N GLY A 24 5.87 3.12 0.88
CA GLY A 24 6.91 3.12 1.91
C GLY A 24 7.10 4.46 2.61
N LEU A 25 6.57 5.57 2.07
CA LEU A 25 6.69 6.91 2.69
C LEU A 25 6.18 6.96 4.14
N PRO A 26 5.01 6.41 4.49
CA PRO A 26 4.58 6.36 5.89
C PRO A 26 5.52 5.56 6.79
N ALA A 27 6.18 4.52 6.25
CA ALA A 27 7.18 3.75 6.99
C ALA A 27 8.49 4.50 7.19
N ALA A 28 8.79 5.50 6.34
CA ALA A 28 9.92 6.41 6.49
C ALA A 28 9.66 7.51 7.54
N TRP A 29 8.74 7.29 8.48
CA TRP A 29 8.35 8.24 9.52
C TRP A 29 9.53 8.88 10.24
N GLY A 30 10.59 8.13 10.51
CA GLY A 30 11.77 8.65 11.19
C GLY A 30 12.44 9.85 10.49
N VAL A 31 12.27 9.98 9.16
CA VAL A 31 12.76 11.13 8.39
C VAL A 31 11.84 12.34 8.53
N PHE A 32 10.52 12.09 8.54
CA PHE A 32 9.51 13.15 8.58
C PHE A 32 9.15 13.59 10.00
N GLN A 33 9.49 12.80 11.01
CA GLN A 33 9.11 13.02 12.40
C GLN A 33 9.56 14.41 12.89
N ARG A 34 10.82 14.79 12.65
CA ARG A 34 11.37 16.08 13.11
C ARG A 34 10.65 17.29 12.50
N PRO A 35 10.53 17.41 11.16
CA PRO A 35 9.77 18.49 10.55
C PRO A 35 8.32 18.58 11.04
N VAL A 36 7.65 17.44 11.22
CA VAL A 36 6.26 17.40 11.73
C VAL A 36 6.18 17.89 13.18
N MET A 37 7.15 17.52 14.01
CA MET A 37 7.22 18.01 15.40
C MET A 37 7.40 19.52 15.46
N GLU A 38 8.29 20.07 14.62
CA GLU A 38 8.57 21.51 14.56
C GLU A 38 7.37 22.29 14.04
N GLU A 39 6.70 21.82 12.99
CA GLU A 39 5.57 22.49 12.35
C GLU A 39 4.31 22.49 13.26
N TYR A 40 3.98 21.35 13.86
CA TYR A 40 2.76 21.17 14.65
C TYR A 40 2.96 21.28 16.17
N GLY A 41 4.17 21.61 16.62
CA GLY A 41 4.47 21.71 18.04
C GLY A 41 4.27 20.41 18.82
N LEU A 42 4.46 19.27 18.17
CA LEU A 42 4.28 17.96 18.80
C LEU A 42 5.48 17.59 19.65
N SER A 43 5.22 17.01 20.81
CA SER A 43 6.29 16.39 21.60
C SER A 43 6.80 15.11 20.93
N GLU A 44 7.98 14.65 21.33
CA GLU A 44 8.55 13.40 20.84
C GLU A 44 7.62 12.18 21.09
N GLN A 45 6.96 12.17 22.24
CA GLN A 45 5.93 11.19 22.56
C GLN A 45 4.72 11.30 21.62
N GLY A 46 4.26 12.52 21.33
CA GLY A 46 3.16 12.78 20.39
C GLY A 46 3.48 12.25 19.01
N ALA A 47 4.68 12.50 18.50
CA ALA A 47 5.11 11.95 17.21
C ALA A 47 5.19 10.42 17.20
N GLY A 48 5.59 9.81 18.32
CA GLY A 48 5.53 8.37 18.52
C GLY A 48 4.09 7.82 18.49
N TYR A 49 3.14 8.51 19.11
CA TYR A 49 1.72 8.13 19.04
C TYR A 49 1.15 8.25 17.63
N ALA A 50 1.53 9.27 16.85
CA ALA A 50 1.11 9.42 15.46
C ALA A 50 1.51 8.19 14.64
N PHE A 51 2.74 7.74 14.79
CA PHE A 51 3.22 6.54 14.12
C PHE A 51 2.54 5.27 14.64
N GLY A 52 2.33 5.13 15.95
CA GLY A 52 1.61 4.01 16.54
C GLY A 52 0.19 3.87 15.98
N VAL A 53 -0.55 4.99 15.88
CA VAL A 53 -1.89 5.03 15.27
C VAL A 53 -1.83 4.63 13.80
N LEU A 54 -0.85 5.14 13.05
CA LEU A 54 -0.67 4.77 11.64
C LEU A 54 -0.48 3.26 11.46
N ILE A 55 0.39 2.64 12.24
CA ILE A 55 0.64 1.19 12.19
C ILE A 55 -0.58 0.38 12.63
N ALA A 56 -1.30 0.82 13.66
CA ALA A 56 -2.52 0.16 14.10
C ALA A 56 -3.59 0.15 12.98
N PHE A 57 -3.82 1.29 12.33
CA PHE A 57 -4.76 1.39 11.22
C PHE A 57 -4.25 0.70 9.95
N PHE A 58 -2.95 0.60 9.74
CA PHE A 58 -2.38 -0.25 8.71
C PHE A 58 -2.74 -1.73 8.95
N GLY A 59 -2.59 -2.25 10.16
CA GLY A 59 -2.97 -3.62 10.49
C GLY A 59 -4.46 -3.90 10.26
N ILE A 60 -5.34 -3.03 10.77
CA ILE A 60 -6.79 -3.12 10.55
C ILE A 60 -7.13 -3.03 9.06
N GLY A 61 -6.51 -2.09 8.36
CA GLY A 61 -6.70 -1.87 6.94
C GLY A 61 -6.28 -3.05 6.07
N CYS A 62 -5.25 -3.81 6.45
CA CYS A 62 -4.85 -5.03 5.73
C CYS A 62 -5.97 -6.08 5.72
N VAL A 63 -6.68 -6.23 6.82
CA VAL A 63 -7.83 -7.16 6.91
C VAL A 63 -8.97 -6.67 6.04
N ILE A 64 -9.36 -5.41 6.16
CA ILE A 64 -10.45 -4.81 5.38
C ILE A 64 -10.08 -4.78 3.90
N GLY A 65 -8.86 -4.38 3.56
CA GLY A 65 -8.35 -4.31 2.19
C GLY A 65 -8.30 -5.68 1.53
N GLY A 66 -7.94 -6.74 2.27
CA GLY A 66 -8.00 -8.11 1.80
C GLY A 66 -9.43 -8.52 1.42
N PHE A 67 -10.40 -8.30 2.30
CA PHE A 67 -11.82 -8.56 1.99
C PHE A 67 -12.33 -7.76 0.79
N LEU A 68 -11.95 -6.49 0.70
CA LEU A 68 -12.35 -5.62 -0.40
C LEU A 68 -11.78 -6.12 -1.73
N GLN A 69 -10.51 -6.52 -1.72
CA GLN A 69 -9.81 -7.08 -2.87
C GLN A 69 -10.45 -8.40 -3.34
N ASP A 70 -10.84 -9.27 -2.42
CA ASP A 70 -11.46 -10.56 -2.75
C ASP A 70 -12.86 -10.38 -3.37
N LYS A 71 -13.63 -9.39 -2.90
CA LYS A 71 -14.99 -9.13 -3.39
C LYS A 71 -15.02 -8.29 -4.67
N GLN A 72 -14.22 -7.26 -4.77
CA GLN A 72 -14.32 -6.24 -5.82
C GLN A 72 -13.08 -6.17 -6.72
N GLY A 73 -12.07 -6.95 -6.38
CA GLY A 73 -10.82 -7.05 -7.13
C GLY A 73 -9.75 -6.04 -6.72
N PRO A 74 -8.49 -6.30 -7.11
CA PRO A 74 -7.33 -5.53 -6.65
C PRO A 74 -7.33 -4.09 -7.17
N ARG A 75 -7.93 -3.81 -8.33
CA ARG A 75 -8.02 -2.45 -8.90
C ARG A 75 -8.86 -1.54 -8.03
N PHE A 76 -9.99 -2.04 -7.54
CA PHE A 76 -10.91 -1.26 -6.71
C PHE A 76 -10.28 -0.97 -5.35
N ALA A 77 -9.68 -1.96 -4.71
CA ALA A 77 -8.97 -1.77 -3.44
C ALA A 77 -7.81 -0.77 -3.58
N ALA A 78 -7.05 -0.83 -4.69
CA ALA A 78 -5.97 0.11 -4.96
C ALA A 78 -6.47 1.55 -5.16
N LEU A 79 -7.59 1.77 -5.85
CA LEU A 79 -8.18 3.10 -6.02
C LEU A 79 -8.61 3.72 -4.69
N TRP A 80 -9.27 2.95 -3.83
CA TRP A 80 -9.63 3.40 -2.49
C TRP A 80 -8.40 3.69 -1.63
N GLY A 81 -7.38 2.82 -1.69
CA GLY A 81 -6.12 3.03 -1.00
C GLY A 81 -5.41 4.30 -1.43
N THR A 82 -5.36 4.56 -2.74
CA THR A 82 -4.77 5.80 -3.28
C THR A 82 -5.56 7.03 -2.86
N GLY A 83 -6.90 6.97 -2.92
CA GLY A 83 -7.75 8.07 -2.50
C GLY A 83 -7.58 8.43 -1.02
N LEU A 84 -7.53 7.43 -0.15
CA LEU A 84 -7.29 7.62 1.29
C LEU A 84 -5.89 8.18 1.57
N LEU A 85 -4.87 7.65 0.90
CA LEU A 85 -3.49 8.10 1.09
C LEU A 85 -3.34 9.56 0.64
N CYS A 86 -3.75 9.89 -0.57
CA CYS A 86 -3.70 11.25 -1.08
C CYS A 86 -4.55 12.20 -0.22
N GLY A 87 -5.78 11.81 0.13
CA GLY A 87 -6.67 12.58 0.99
C GLY A 87 -6.05 12.88 2.35
N GLY A 88 -5.40 11.90 2.96
CA GLY A 88 -4.68 12.07 4.24
C GLY A 88 -3.52 13.07 4.15
N PHE A 89 -2.71 12.98 3.10
CA PHE A 89 -1.62 13.93 2.88
C PHE A 89 -2.12 15.36 2.60
N PHE A 90 -3.13 15.51 1.73
CA PHE A 90 -3.70 16.83 1.45
C PHE A 90 -4.40 17.44 2.67
N ALA A 91 -5.13 16.64 3.43
CA ALA A 91 -5.79 17.10 4.64
C ALA A 91 -4.79 17.49 5.73
N ALA A 92 -3.68 16.74 5.87
CA ALA A 92 -2.59 17.11 6.76
C ALA A 92 -1.92 18.42 6.33
N ALA A 93 -1.65 18.59 5.03
CA ALA A 93 -1.05 19.82 4.51
C ALA A 93 -1.96 21.06 4.69
N ALA A 94 -3.26 20.87 4.74
CA ALA A 94 -4.24 21.94 4.99
C ALA A 94 -4.50 22.19 6.50
N LEU A 95 -3.89 21.39 7.38
CA LEU A 95 -4.13 21.49 8.82
C LEU A 95 -3.37 22.70 9.40
N PRO A 96 -4.05 23.62 10.14
CA PRO A 96 -3.37 24.69 10.86
C PRO A 96 -2.41 24.15 11.92
N ALA A 97 -1.23 24.75 12.04
CA ALA A 97 -0.19 24.34 12.99
C ALA A 97 -0.70 24.30 14.47
N GLU A 98 -1.67 25.14 14.81
CA GLU A 98 -2.27 25.22 16.15
C GLU A 98 -3.06 23.94 16.53
N LYS A 99 -3.44 23.11 15.55
CA LYS A 99 -4.21 21.88 15.76
C LYS A 99 -3.38 20.61 15.67
N GLY A 100 -2.19 20.60 16.24
CA GLY A 100 -1.27 19.46 16.17
C GLY A 100 -1.89 18.14 16.66
N SER A 101 -2.81 18.16 17.62
CA SER A 101 -3.52 16.96 18.09
C SER A 101 -4.45 16.35 17.02
N ALA A 102 -4.97 17.15 16.09
CA ALA A 102 -5.82 16.66 15.00
C ALA A 102 -4.99 15.91 13.93
N PHE A 103 -3.68 16.10 13.89
CA PHE A 103 -2.77 15.41 12.98
C PHE A 103 -2.88 13.88 13.07
N PHE A 104 -3.08 13.34 14.28
CA PHE A 104 -3.25 11.91 14.49
C PHE A 104 -4.45 11.34 13.73
N GLY A 105 -5.59 12.04 13.75
CA GLY A 105 -6.78 11.61 13.04
C GLY A 105 -6.71 11.88 11.54
N VAL A 106 -6.25 13.06 11.18
CA VAL A 106 -6.27 13.56 9.80
C VAL A 106 -5.21 12.91 8.91
N PHE A 107 -4.03 12.64 9.45
CA PHE A 107 -2.93 12.01 8.72
C PHE A 107 -2.83 10.51 8.98
N SER A 108 -2.70 10.10 10.25
CA SER A 108 -2.27 8.74 10.58
C SER A 108 -3.32 7.69 10.21
N ILE A 109 -4.61 7.99 10.37
CA ILE A 109 -5.68 7.06 10.03
C ILE A 109 -5.78 6.84 8.52
N PRO A 110 -5.96 7.88 7.67
CA PRO A 110 -6.06 7.68 6.24
C PRO A 110 -4.76 7.15 5.62
N ALA A 111 -3.60 7.57 6.11
CA ALA A 111 -2.32 7.08 5.62
C ALA A 111 -2.12 5.60 5.93
N GLY A 112 -2.47 5.16 7.15
CA GLY A 112 -2.41 3.75 7.54
C GLY A 112 -3.35 2.88 6.70
N LEU A 113 -4.63 3.25 6.61
CA LEU A 113 -5.63 2.53 5.81
C LEU A 113 -5.29 2.54 4.32
N GLY A 114 -4.89 3.68 3.77
CA GLY A 114 -4.55 3.83 2.36
C GLY A 114 -3.38 2.94 1.95
N THR A 115 -2.32 2.93 2.76
CA THR A 115 -1.16 2.05 2.56
C THR A 115 -1.55 0.58 2.67
N ALA A 116 -2.40 0.23 3.63
CA ALA A 116 -2.89 -1.13 3.85
C ALA A 116 -3.71 -1.67 2.68
N PHE A 117 -4.48 -0.84 1.99
CA PHE A 117 -5.26 -1.25 0.82
C PHE A 117 -4.37 -1.41 -0.42
N LEU A 118 -3.36 -0.55 -0.58
CA LEU A 118 -2.43 -0.62 -1.70
C LEU A 118 -1.50 -1.83 -1.61
N TYR A 119 -0.97 -2.10 -0.43
CA TYR A 119 0.06 -3.13 -0.22
C TYR A 119 -0.34 -4.52 -0.73
N PRO A 120 -1.45 -5.15 -0.27
CA PRO A 120 -1.86 -6.47 -0.75
C PRO A 120 -2.31 -6.45 -2.22
N SER A 121 -2.88 -5.35 -2.69
CA SER A 121 -3.33 -5.22 -4.08
C SER A 121 -2.19 -5.29 -5.07
N ILE A 122 -1.07 -4.63 -4.77
CA ILE A 122 0.13 -4.65 -5.62
C ILE A 122 0.78 -6.02 -5.59
N GLN A 123 0.89 -6.63 -4.40
CA GLN A 123 1.46 -7.97 -4.25
C GLN A 123 0.64 -9.03 -5.01
N SER A 124 -0.68 -8.98 -4.91
CA SER A 124 -1.57 -9.88 -5.65
C SER A 124 -1.42 -9.73 -7.16
N CYS A 125 -1.30 -8.49 -7.66
CA CYS A 125 -1.05 -8.26 -9.06
C CYS A 125 0.30 -8.86 -9.50
N ALA A 126 1.37 -8.61 -8.76
CA ALA A 126 2.69 -9.16 -9.06
C ALA A 126 2.68 -10.70 -9.05
N GLN A 127 2.10 -11.31 -8.02
CA GLN A 127 2.02 -12.76 -7.89
C GLN A 127 1.22 -13.44 -9.01
N LYS A 128 0.13 -12.82 -9.48
CA LYS A 128 -0.67 -13.38 -10.59
C LYS A 128 0.13 -13.45 -11.88
N TRP A 129 0.99 -12.47 -12.14
CA TRP A 129 1.84 -12.47 -13.34
C TRP A 129 3.01 -13.45 -13.23
N TYR A 130 3.57 -13.65 -12.04
CA TYR A 130 4.69 -14.58 -11.82
C TYR A 130 4.26 -16.04 -11.70
N LYS A 131 3.07 -16.35 -11.16
CA LYS A 131 2.56 -17.74 -11.12
C LYS A 131 2.40 -18.35 -12.51
N LEU A 132 2.01 -17.55 -13.50
CA LEU A 132 1.98 -18.00 -14.89
C LEU A 132 3.37 -18.42 -15.42
N SER A 133 4.43 -17.78 -14.96
CA SER A 133 5.80 -18.14 -15.31
C SER A 133 6.28 -19.44 -14.62
N LEU A 134 5.92 -19.65 -13.36
CA LEU A 134 6.32 -20.83 -12.58
C LEU A 134 5.57 -22.09 -13.01
N ILE A 135 4.32 -22.00 -13.45
CA ILE A 135 3.55 -23.14 -13.96
C ILE A 135 4.17 -23.66 -15.24
N HIS A 136 4.66 -22.80 -16.13
CA HIS A 136 5.35 -23.21 -17.34
C HIS A 136 6.72 -23.87 -17.10
N ILE A 137 7.35 -23.63 -15.95
CA ILE A 137 8.63 -24.27 -15.59
C ILE A 137 8.41 -25.63 -14.92
N SER A 138 7.27 -25.82 -14.25
CA SER A 138 7.00 -27.08 -13.51
C SER A 138 6.19 -28.12 -14.29
N GLU A 139 5.57 -27.76 -15.41
CA GLU A 139 4.84 -28.72 -16.26
C GLU A 139 5.71 -29.79 -16.92
N PRO A 140 6.95 -29.52 -17.40
CA PRO A 140 7.77 -30.57 -18.00
C PRO A 140 8.08 -31.72 -17.04
N THR A 141 8.31 -31.40 -15.76
CA THR A 141 8.68 -32.39 -14.74
C THR A 141 7.53 -33.32 -14.36
N ARG A 142 6.27 -32.90 -14.55
CA ARG A 142 5.09 -33.71 -14.25
C ARG A 142 4.74 -34.68 -15.39
N GLN A 143 5.07 -34.32 -16.63
CA GLN A 143 4.86 -35.18 -17.78
C GLN A 143 5.90 -36.32 -17.82
N GLU A 144 7.13 -36.08 -17.41
CA GLU A 144 8.16 -37.12 -17.33
C GLU A 144 7.88 -38.14 -16.22
N ALA A 145 7.27 -37.72 -15.10
CA ALA A 145 6.95 -38.62 -13.98
C ALA A 145 5.79 -39.60 -14.29
N ASN A 146 4.97 -39.34 -15.31
CA ASN A 146 3.88 -40.22 -15.73
C ASN A 146 4.24 -41.18 -16.89
N SER A 147 5.50 -41.21 -17.29
CA SER A 147 5.98 -42.03 -18.43
C SER A 147 6.70 -43.33 -18.01
N TYR A 148 6.60 -43.72 -16.72
CA TYR A 148 7.13 -44.97 -16.19
C TYR A 148 6.05 -45.85 -15.59
#